data_77a4cd52ec216eee6a1aca644f9a34e5
#
_entry.id   77a4cd52ec216eee6a1aca644f9a34e5
#
_cell.length_a   1.000
_cell.length_b   1.000
_cell.length_c   1.000
_cell.angle_alpha   90.00
_cell.angle_beta   90.00
_cell.angle_gamma   90.00
#
_symmetry.space_group_name_H-M   'P 1'
#
loop_
_entity.id
_entity.type
_entity.pdbx_description
1 polymer ?
#
loop_
_entity_poly.entity_id
_entity_poly.type
_entity_poly.pdbx_seq_one_letter_code
_entity_poly.pdbx_strand_id
1 'polypeptide(L)' 'MTDPLRLNPTARRERLNQLAAQFGLDNPTLGRIMGRTSEAVRTWRTGKQQVPEPSLRLLELELGTRGPRGIAAAEP' A
#
# COMPACT_ATOMS: atom_id res chain seq x y z
N MET A 1 -4.14 15.14 -14.53
CA MET A 1 -3.90 13.71 -14.50
C MET A 1 -4.61 13.05 -13.34
N THR A 2 -5.23 11.95 -13.59
CA THR A 2 -6.02 11.28 -12.59
C THR A 2 -5.16 10.36 -11.74
N ASP A 3 -5.37 10.39 -10.45
CA ASP A 3 -4.65 9.53 -9.52
C ASP A 3 -5.41 8.20 -9.41
N PRO A 4 -4.88 7.12 -9.96
CA PRO A 4 -5.59 5.84 -9.94
C PRO A 4 -5.82 5.32 -8.53
N LEU A 5 -4.98 5.67 -7.58
CA LEU A 5 -5.19 5.22 -6.22
C LEU A 5 -6.46 5.82 -5.64
N ARG A 6 -6.82 6.98 -6.13
CA ARG A 6 -7.98 7.68 -5.60
C ARG A 6 -9.27 7.20 -6.25
N LEU A 7 -9.23 6.92 -7.54
CA LEU A 7 -10.47 6.70 -8.27
C LEU A 7 -10.78 5.24 -8.56
N ASN A 8 -9.80 4.34 -8.46
CA ASN A 8 -9.98 2.98 -8.91
C ASN A 8 -9.63 1.98 -7.82
N PRO A 9 -10.64 1.34 -7.20
CA PRO A 9 -10.34 0.35 -6.15
C PRO A 9 -9.51 -0.82 -6.65
N THR A 10 -9.70 -1.23 -7.89
CA THR A 10 -8.90 -2.31 -8.45
C THR A 10 -7.44 -1.92 -8.53
N ALA A 11 -7.20 -0.69 -8.94
CA ALA A 11 -5.82 -0.21 -9.02
C ALA A 11 -5.19 -0.16 -7.63
N ARG A 12 -5.96 0.22 -6.63
CA ARG A 12 -5.44 0.24 -5.27
C ARG A 12 -5.07 -1.16 -4.79
N ARG A 13 -5.90 -2.14 -5.09
CA ARG A 13 -5.59 -3.51 -4.71
C ARG A 13 -4.33 -4.00 -5.42
N GLU A 14 -4.24 -3.72 -6.70
CA GLU A 14 -3.07 -4.13 -7.47
C GLU A 14 -1.81 -3.45 -6.95
N ARG A 15 -1.92 -2.19 -6.58
CA ARG A 15 -0.77 -1.49 -6.03
C ARG A 15 -0.34 -2.09 -4.69
N LEU A 16 -1.31 -2.42 -3.84
CA LEU A 16 -1.01 -3.04 -2.56
C LEU A 16 -0.28 -4.37 -2.76
N ASN A 17 -0.80 -5.21 -3.66
CA ASN A 17 -0.18 -6.49 -3.92
C ASN A 17 1.20 -6.34 -4.55
N GLN A 18 1.35 -5.35 -5.41
CA GLN A 18 2.63 -5.08 -6.03
C GLN A 18 3.68 -4.68 -4.98
N LEU A 19 3.31 -3.79 -4.08
CA LEU A 19 4.23 -3.37 -3.03
C LEU A 19 4.56 -4.52 -2.10
N ALA A 20 3.57 -5.34 -1.77
CA ALA A 20 3.82 -6.49 -0.91
C ALA A 20 4.84 -7.43 -1.55
N ALA A 21 4.70 -7.69 -2.83
CA ALA A 21 5.63 -8.57 -3.52
C ALA A 21 7.00 -7.93 -3.67
N GLN A 22 7.01 -6.65 -3.98
CA GLN A 22 8.27 -5.95 -4.22
C GLN A 22 9.13 -5.90 -2.97
N PHE A 23 8.50 -5.71 -1.81
CA PHE A 23 9.24 -5.56 -0.56
C PHE A 23 9.18 -6.80 0.30
N GLY A 24 8.55 -7.89 -0.18
CA GLY A 24 8.49 -9.13 0.59
C GLY A 24 7.70 -8.99 1.87
N LEU A 25 6.58 -8.29 1.85
CA LEU A 25 5.81 -8.01 3.05
C LEU A 25 4.63 -8.97 3.17
N ASP A 26 4.44 -9.52 4.37
CA ASP A 26 3.28 -10.35 4.62
C ASP A 26 2.14 -9.51 5.21
N ASN A 27 0.98 -10.14 5.39
CA ASN A 27 -0.18 -9.40 5.84
C ASN A 27 0.00 -8.79 7.23
N PRO A 28 0.57 -9.50 8.21
CA PRO A 28 0.78 -8.86 9.51
C PRO A 28 1.69 -7.64 9.44
N THR A 29 2.72 -7.70 8.63
CA THR A 29 3.64 -6.57 8.48
C THR A 29 2.94 -5.40 7.80
N LEU A 30 2.19 -5.69 6.74
CA LEU A 30 1.43 -4.66 6.06
C LEU A 30 0.43 -4.01 7.02
N GLY A 31 -0.25 -4.82 7.81
CA GLY A 31 -1.21 -4.28 8.77
C GLY A 31 -0.56 -3.35 9.75
N ARG A 32 0.61 -3.73 10.24
CA ARG A 32 1.32 -2.89 11.20
C ARG A 32 1.69 -1.55 10.59
N ILE A 33 2.18 -1.58 9.36
CA ILE A 33 2.57 -0.34 8.69
C ILE A 33 1.35 0.53 8.41
N MET A 34 0.25 -0.10 8.00
CA MET A 34 -0.94 0.64 7.60
C MET A 34 -1.87 0.95 8.77
N GLY A 35 -1.52 0.49 9.96
CA GLY A 35 -2.35 0.74 11.12
C GLY A 35 -3.64 -0.06 11.14
N ARG A 36 -3.64 -1.26 10.53
CA ARG A 36 -4.82 -2.10 10.46
C ARG A 36 -4.44 -3.53 10.81
N THR A 37 -5.45 -4.39 10.94
CA THR A 37 -5.20 -5.79 11.28
C THR A 37 -4.75 -6.56 10.04
N SER A 38 -4.10 -7.69 10.26
CA SER A 38 -3.70 -8.52 9.14
C SER A 38 -4.93 -9.09 8.44
N GLU A 39 -6.02 -9.29 9.17
CA GLU A 39 -7.26 -9.75 8.57
C GLU A 39 -7.81 -8.72 7.59
N ALA A 40 -7.78 -7.45 7.97
CA ALA A 40 -8.23 -6.40 7.07
C ALA A 40 -7.39 -6.37 5.80
N VAL A 41 -6.08 -6.51 5.96
CA VAL A 41 -5.19 -6.53 4.80
C VAL A 41 -5.52 -7.73 3.91
N ARG A 42 -5.79 -8.87 4.50
CA ARG A 42 -6.12 -10.05 3.72
C ARG A 42 -7.37 -9.82 2.88
N THR A 43 -8.40 -9.21 3.46
CA THR A 43 -9.63 -8.97 2.71
C THR A 43 -9.40 -7.97 1.59
N TRP A 44 -8.51 -7.02 1.78
CA TRP A 44 -8.18 -6.07 0.73
C TRP A 44 -7.44 -6.75 -0.41
N ARG A 45 -6.50 -7.62 -0.08
CA ARG A 45 -5.66 -8.24 -1.09
C ARG A 45 -6.42 -9.26 -1.91
N THR A 46 -7.44 -9.86 -1.35
CA THR A 46 -8.26 -10.82 -2.07
C THR A 46 -9.43 -10.18 -2.81
N GLY A 47 -9.63 -8.89 -2.59
CA GLY A 47 -10.69 -8.17 -3.29
C GLY A 47 -12.05 -8.21 -2.61
N LYS A 48 -12.14 -8.78 -1.43
CA LYS A 48 -13.42 -8.80 -0.73
C LYS A 48 -13.87 -7.42 -0.30
N GLN A 49 -12.90 -6.56 0.03
CA GLN A 49 -13.19 -5.19 0.38
C GLN A 49 -12.18 -4.30 -0.31
N GLN A 50 -12.58 -3.06 -0.51
CA GLN A 50 -11.72 -2.10 -1.19
C GLN A 50 -10.62 -1.62 -0.25
N VAL A 51 -9.44 -1.46 -0.80
CA VAL A 51 -8.32 -0.89 -0.04
C VAL A 51 -8.61 0.57 0.20
N PRO A 52 -8.61 1.02 1.47
CA PRO A 52 -8.81 2.44 1.73
C PRO A 52 -7.65 3.25 1.19
N GLU A 53 -7.97 4.34 0.52
CA GLU A 53 -6.94 5.18 -0.05
C GLU A 53 -5.97 5.70 1.01
N PRO A 54 -6.44 6.21 2.16
CA PRO A 54 -5.50 6.72 3.15
C PRO A 54 -4.53 5.67 3.66
N SER A 55 -5.01 4.42 3.81
CA SER A 55 -4.13 3.36 4.28
C SER A 55 -3.06 3.03 3.26
N LEU A 56 -3.43 3.02 1.99
CA LEU A 56 -2.46 2.74 0.95
C LEU A 56 -1.44 3.86 0.84
N ARG A 57 -1.87 5.10 0.99
CA ARG A 57 -0.95 6.21 0.95
C ARG A 57 0.03 6.17 2.12
N LEU A 58 -0.45 5.75 3.28
CA LEU A 58 0.44 5.59 4.42
C LEU A 58 1.50 4.53 4.14
N LEU A 59 1.08 3.42 3.53
CA LEU A 59 2.03 2.37 3.17
C LEU A 59 3.08 2.91 2.21
N GLU A 60 2.66 3.61 1.18
CA GLU A 60 3.62 4.15 0.23
C GLU A 60 4.56 5.14 0.87
N LEU A 61 4.04 5.94 1.77
CA LEU A 61 4.88 6.89 2.48
C LEU A 61 5.93 6.19 3.32
N GLU A 62 5.49 5.16 4.06
CA GLU A 62 6.42 4.44 4.93
C GLU A 62 7.47 3.68 4.13
N LEU A 63 7.11 3.18 2.98
CA LEU A 63 8.06 2.48 2.14
C LEU A 63 8.92 3.42 1.29
N GLY A 64 8.55 4.69 1.26
CA GLY A 64 9.31 5.66 0.50
C GLY A 64 9.20 5.46 -0.99
N THR A 65 8.06 4.96 -1.46
CA THR A 65 7.91 4.63 -2.88
C THR A 65 7.18 5.68 -3.68
N ARG A 66 6.86 6.81 -3.08
CA ARG A 66 6.17 7.87 -3.78
C ARG A 66 7.18 8.79 -4.41
N GLY A 67 7.40 8.56 -5.68
CA GLY A 67 8.31 9.40 -6.41
C GLY A 67 9.75 9.22 -5.97
N PRO A 68 10.61 10.07 -6.42
CA PRO A 68 12.03 9.94 -6.18
C PRO A 68 12.40 10.07 -4.73
N ARG A 69 11.47 10.56 -3.96
CA ARG A 69 11.74 10.73 -2.57
C ARG A 69 12.10 9.45 -1.87
N GLY A 70 11.56 8.35 -2.34
CA GLY A 70 11.89 7.10 -1.73
C GLY A 70 13.38 6.82 -1.74
N ILE A 71 14.02 7.28 -2.78
CA ILE A 71 15.43 7.10 -2.88
C ILE A 71 16.16 8.16 -2.11
N ALA A 72 15.70 9.36 -2.24
CA ALA A 72 16.34 10.45 -1.56
C ALA A 72 16.25 10.26 -0.07
N ALA A 73 15.21 9.66 0.36
CA ALA A 73 15.04 9.48 1.78
C ALA A 73 16.10 8.58 2.34
N ALA A 74 16.72 7.84 1.49
CA ALA A 74 17.75 6.99 1.96
C ALA A 74 18.94 7.77 2.42
N GLU A 75 19.05 8.99 1.94
CA GLU A 75 20.10 9.74 2.43
C GLU A 75 19.60 10.93 2.94
N PRO A 76 19.79 11.35 3.84
CA PRO A 76 19.39 12.56 4.39
C PRO A 76 20.36 13.44 4.28
#